data_6ad30ccfa01d3d34a89bc1181894daa2
#
_entry.id   6ad30ccfa01d3d34a89bc1181894daa2
#
_cell.length_a   1.000
_cell.length_b   1.000
_cell.length_c   1.000
_cell.angle_alpha   90.00
_cell.angle_beta   90.00
_cell.angle_gamma   90.00
#
_symmetry.space_group_name_H-M   'P 1'
#
loop_
_entity.id
_entity.type
_entity.pdbx_description
1 polymer ?
#
loop_
_entity_poly.entity_id
_entity_poly.type
_entity_poly.pdbx_seq_one_letter_code
_entity_poly.pdbx_strand_id
1 'polypeptide(L)'
;MRLPAEKVAGREAFCARAAAVRERGKRVVFSNGCFDILHAGHVRYLARARAMGDALFVGVNTDRSVRGLKGPSRPLVGEAERAEVLAALESVECVTLFDEPTPLELILACRPDVLVKGGDYTRETIVGADAVEGWGGKVVAVALEPGLSTSSLVERILSGDAGERR
;
A
#
# COMPACT_ATOMS: atom_id res chain seq x y z
N MET A 1 13.89 -17.65 -1.96
CA MET A 1 13.02 -16.55 -2.43
C MET A 1 11.59 -17.04 -2.34
N ARG A 2 10.67 -16.29 -1.70
CA ARG A 2 9.23 -16.64 -1.70
C ARG A 2 8.59 -16.21 -3.01
N LEU A 3 7.69 -17.04 -3.54
CA LEU A 3 6.88 -16.67 -4.71
C LEU A 3 5.89 -15.55 -4.38
N PRO A 4 5.48 -14.70 -5.33
CA PRO A 4 4.49 -13.64 -5.09
C PRO A 4 3.21 -14.16 -4.43
N ALA A 5 2.67 -15.28 -4.91
CA ALA A 5 1.46 -15.89 -4.35
C ALA A 5 1.60 -16.26 -2.85
N GLU A 6 2.80 -16.62 -2.41
CA GLU A 6 3.06 -16.94 -0.99
C GLU A 6 3.09 -15.71 -0.07
N LYS A 7 3.24 -14.50 -0.67
CA LYS A 7 3.21 -13.23 0.04
C LYS A 7 1.80 -12.65 0.12
N VAL A 8 0.86 -13.08 -0.71
CA VAL A 8 -0.55 -12.68 -0.60
C VAL A 8 -1.23 -13.56 0.44
N ALA A 9 -1.90 -12.95 1.40
CA ALA A 9 -2.50 -13.65 2.54
C ALA A 9 -3.86 -13.04 2.91
N GLY A 10 -4.76 -13.86 3.44
CA GLY A 10 -5.96 -13.35 4.12
C GLY A 10 -5.58 -12.56 5.38
N ARG A 11 -6.50 -11.72 5.86
CA ARG A 11 -6.28 -10.80 7.00
C ARG A 11 -5.67 -11.47 8.22
N GLU A 12 -6.20 -12.61 8.64
CA GLU A 12 -5.72 -13.33 9.82
C GLU A 12 -4.25 -13.72 9.68
N ALA A 13 -3.89 -14.38 8.58
CA ALA A 13 -2.51 -14.78 8.31
C ALA A 13 -1.57 -13.58 8.11
N PHE A 14 -2.05 -12.49 7.50
CA PHE A 14 -1.33 -11.23 7.37
C PHE A 14 -0.98 -10.65 8.73
N CYS A 15 -1.97 -10.54 9.62
CA CYS A 15 -1.77 -10.02 10.98
C CYS A 15 -0.87 -10.93 11.83
N ALA A 16 -1.03 -12.26 11.72
CA ALA A 16 -0.16 -13.22 12.39
C ALA A 16 1.30 -13.10 11.94
N ARG A 17 1.55 -12.91 10.64
CA ARG A 17 2.91 -12.66 10.12
C ARG A 17 3.50 -11.35 10.64
N ALA A 18 2.70 -10.28 10.74
CA ALA A 18 3.14 -9.02 11.31
C ALA A 18 3.50 -9.17 12.80
N ALA A 19 2.69 -9.89 13.57
CA ALA A 19 2.98 -10.21 14.97
C ALA A 19 4.29 -10.99 15.11
N ALA A 20 4.50 -12.02 14.30
CA ALA A 20 5.73 -12.81 14.31
C ALA A 20 7.00 -12.00 13.96
N VAL A 21 6.88 -10.94 13.15
CA VAL A 21 7.97 -10.01 12.89
C VAL A 21 8.31 -9.21 14.16
N ARG A 22 7.30 -8.67 14.86
CA ARG A 22 7.50 -7.92 16.11
C ARG A 22 8.06 -8.77 17.25
N GLU A 23 7.61 -10.03 17.40
CA GLU A 23 8.13 -10.97 18.40
C GLU A 23 9.62 -11.22 18.26
N ARG A 24 10.18 -11.02 17.05
CA ARG A 24 11.62 -11.09 16.79
C ARG A 24 12.35 -9.76 17.02
N GLY A 25 11.69 -8.78 17.64
CA GLY A 25 12.25 -7.44 17.88
C GLY A 25 12.40 -6.60 16.62
N LYS A 26 11.71 -6.94 15.53
CA LYS A 26 11.77 -6.24 14.25
C LYS A 26 10.55 -5.34 14.06
N ARG A 27 10.75 -4.24 13.34
CA ARG A 27 9.71 -3.23 13.10
C ARG A 27 8.88 -3.54 11.86
N VAL A 28 7.56 -3.53 12.06
CA VAL A 28 6.55 -3.67 11.00
C VAL A 28 6.19 -2.30 10.46
N VAL A 29 6.36 -2.11 9.15
CA VAL A 29 5.86 -0.96 8.40
C VAL A 29 4.57 -1.36 7.72
N PHE A 30 3.56 -0.51 7.77
CA PHE A 30 2.29 -0.70 7.07
C PHE A 30 2.02 0.45 6.12
N SER A 31 1.53 0.12 4.94
CA SER A 31 0.96 1.05 3.98
C SER A 31 -0.29 0.46 3.34
N ASN A 32 -1.14 1.32 2.76
CA ASN A 32 -2.30 0.87 2.02
C ASN A 32 -2.60 1.76 0.83
N GLY A 33 -3.31 1.20 -0.15
CA GLY A 33 -3.75 1.94 -1.33
C GLY A 33 -4.48 1.09 -2.36
N CYS A 34 -4.94 1.74 -3.42
CA CYS A 34 -5.59 1.07 -4.54
C CYS A 34 -4.58 0.36 -5.46
N PHE A 35 -3.45 0.99 -5.73
CA PHE A 35 -2.38 0.46 -6.59
C PHE A 35 -2.89 -0.08 -7.93
N ASP A 36 -3.75 0.68 -8.61
CA ASP A 36 -4.49 0.21 -9.78
C ASP A 36 -3.56 -0.17 -10.95
N ILE A 37 -2.76 0.77 -11.43
CA ILE A 37 -1.68 0.48 -12.38
C ILE A 37 -0.35 0.78 -11.68
N LEU A 38 0.45 -0.25 -11.43
CA LEU A 38 1.75 -0.09 -10.80
C LEU A 38 2.70 0.67 -11.73
N HIS A 39 3.37 1.68 -11.18
CA HIS A 39 4.36 2.50 -11.89
C HIS A 39 5.56 2.82 -11.00
N ALA A 40 6.62 3.40 -11.57
CA ALA A 40 7.85 3.69 -10.84
C ALA A 40 7.65 4.51 -9.56
N GLY A 41 6.67 5.42 -9.53
CA GLY A 41 6.32 6.17 -8.33
C GLY A 41 5.89 5.28 -7.17
N HIS A 42 5.08 4.24 -7.44
CA HIS A 42 4.69 3.25 -6.44
C HIS A 42 5.91 2.43 -5.95
N VAL A 43 6.76 1.98 -6.89
CA VAL A 43 7.96 1.19 -6.54
C VAL A 43 8.88 1.98 -5.62
N ARG A 44 9.19 3.23 -5.96
CA ARG A 44 10.04 4.12 -5.16
C ARG A 44 9.41 4.45 -3.81
N TYR A 45 8.12 4.72 -3.79
CA TYR A 45 7.36 4.95 -2.56
C TYR A 45 7.44 3.75 -1.61
N LEU A 46 7.15 2.54 -2.11
CA LEU A 46 7.18 1.33 -1.29
C LEU A 46 8.61 0.98 -0.82
N ALA A 47 9.62 1.25 -1.63
CA ALA A 47 11.02 1.10 -1.22
C ALA A 47 11.38 2.07 -0.07
N ARG A 48 10.96 3.35 -0.16
CA ARG A 48 11.13 4.32 0.93
C ARG A 48 10.39 3.90 2.20
N ALA A 49 9.14 3.43 2.06
CA ALA A 49 8.37 2.91 3.19
C ALA A 49 9.08 1.73 3.85
N ARG A 50 9.57 0.76 3.07
CA ARG A 50 10.31 -0.40 3.58
C ARG A 50 11.57 -0.02 4.36
N ALA A 51 12.26 1.04 3.94
CA ALA A 51 13.46 1.54 4.63
C ALA A 51 13.20 2.11 6.04
N MET A 52 11.94 2.31 6.43
CA MET A 52 11.57 2.81 7.76
C MET A 52 11.44 1.71 8.82
N GLY A 53 11.54 0.45 8.41
CA GLY A 53 11.50 -0.71 9.32
C GLY A 53 12.06 -1.97 8.69
N ASP A 54 11.74 -3.12 9.24
CA ASP A 54 12.32 -4.41 8.85
C ASP A 54 11.44 -5.22 7.89
N ALA A 55 10.14 -4.94 7.85
CA ALA A 55 9.20 -5.63 6.97
C ALA A 55 8.05 -4.70 6.59
N LEU A 56 7.75 -4.60 5.28
CA LEU A 56 6.65 -3.79 4.76
C LEU A 56 5.44 -4.67 4.46
N PHE A 57 4.34 -4.37 5.12
CA PHE A 57 3.03 -4.97 4.96
C PHE A 57 2.11 -4.03 4.20
N VAL A 58 1.41 -4.51 3.17
CA VAL A 58 0.60 -3.66 2.29
C VAL A 58 -0.84 -4.13 2.27
N GLY A 59 -1.77 -3.24 2.65
CA GLY A 59 -3.21 -3.41 2.45
C GLY A 59 -3.62 -2.88 1.08
N VAL A 60 -4.33 -3.69 0.30
CA VAL A 60 -4.84 -3.32 -1.03
C VAL A 60 -6.36 -3.25 -1.00
N ASN A 61 -6.92 -2.13 -1.43
CA ASN A 61 -8.37 -1.98 -1.55
C ASN A 61 -8.93 -3.00 -2.55
N THR A 62 -10.03 -3.68 -2.19
CA THR A 62 -10.77 -4.54 -3.13
C THR A 62 -11.29 -3.72 -4.31
N ASP A 63 -11.69 -4.38 -5.39
CA ASP A 63 -12.28 -3.72 -6.55
C ASP A 63 -13.56 -2.97 -6.17
N ARG A 64 -14.36 -3.53 -5.24
CA ARG A 64 -15.56 -2.88 -4.71
C ARG A 64 -15.20 -1.58 -3.97
N SER A 65 -14.20 -1.64 -3.10
CA SER A 65 -13.71 -0.47 -2.35
C SER A 65 -13.17 0.60 -3.30
N VAL A 66 -12.39 0.23 -4.32
CA VAL A 66 -11.87 1.18 -5.31
C VAL A 66 -12.98 1.86 -6.10
N ARG A 67 -14.03 1.11 -6.52
CA ARG A 67 -15.20 1.69 -7.20
C ARG A 67 -15.90 2.73 -6.33
N GLY A 68 -16.03 2.46 -5.04
CA GLY A 68 -16.60 3.41 -4.08
C GLY A 68 -15.79 4.70 -3.93
N LEU A 69 -14.46 4.60 -4.02
CA LEU A 69 -13.54 5.73 -3.83
C LEU A 69 -13.29 6.54 -5.12
N LYS A 70 -13.25 5.89 -6.28
CA LYS A 70 -12.78 6.48 -7.54
C LYS A 70 -13.79 6.44 -8.68
N GLY A 71 -14.96 5.89 -8.44
CA GLY A 71 -16.04 5.77 -9.44
C GLY A 71 -16.05 4.42 -10.19
N PRO A 72 -17.11 4.17 -10.97
CA PRO A 72 -17.39 2.85 -11.55
C PRO A 72 -16.42 2.40 -12.65
N SER A 73 -15.67 3.33 -13.26
CA SER A 73 -14.66 3.03 -14.28
C SER A 73 -13.31 2.54 -13.69
N ARG A 74 -13.21 2.43 -12.37
CA ARG A 74 -11.99 2.00 -11.66
C ARG A 74 -12.31 0.84 -10.71
N PRO A 75 -11.36 -0.07 -10.43
CA PRO A 75 -10.00 -0.10 -10.97
C PRO A 75 -9.96 -0.62 -12.41
N LEU A 76 -8.83 -0.44 -13.09
CA LEU A 76 -8.54 -1.01 -14.41
C LEU A 76 -7.94 -2.42 -14.30
N VAL A 77 -7.20 -2.67 -13.22
CA VAL A 77 -6.55 -3.95 -12.91
C VAL A 77 -7.27 -4.61 -11.73
N GLY A 78 -7.65 -5.88 -11.87
CA GLY A 78 -8.36 -6.63 -10.84
C GLY A 78 -7.56 -6.79 -9.54
N GLU A 79 -8.26 -6.90 -8.41
CA GLU A 79 -7.64 -6.94 -7.06
C GLU A 79 -6.61 -8.07 -6.89
N ALA A 80 -6.86 -9.25 -7.48
CA ALA A 80 -5.93 -10.37 -7.41
C ALA A 80 -4.61 -10.06 -8.13
N GLU A 81 -4.69 -9.49 -9.33
CA GLU A 81 -3.52 -9.11 -10.13
C GLU A 81 -2.75 -7.95 -9.46
N ARG A 82 -3.46 -6.96 -8.91
CA ARG A 82 -2.84 -5.86 -8.15
C ARG A 82 -2.07 -6.37 -6.94
N ALA A 83 -2.66 -7.30 -6.19
CA ALA A 83 -2.02 -7.91 -5.04
C ALA A 83 -0.78 -8.73 -5.43
N GLU A 84 -0.87 -9.52 -6.52
CA GLU A 84 0.25 -10.34 -7.00
C GLU A 84 1.41 -9.49 -7.48
N VAL A 85 1.17 -8.44 -8.28
CA VAL A 85 2.21 -7.53 -8.77
C VAL A 85 2.91 -6.81 -7.60
N LEU A 86 2.17 -6.36 -6.59
CA LEU A 86 2.75 -5.78 -5.38
C LEU A 86 3.60 -6.78 -4.59
N ALA A 87 3.10 -8.01 -4.47
CA ALA A 87 3.80 -9.08 -3.77
C ALA A 87 5.12 -9.48 -4.46
N ALA A 88 5.23 -9.27 -5.79
CA ALA A 88 6.46 -9.51 -6.54
C ALA A 88 7.56 -8.50 -6.23
N LEU A 89 7.23 -7.33 -5.65
CA LEU A 89 8.26 -6.36 -5.26
C LEU A 89 9.12 -6.87 -4.11
N GLU A 90 10.43 -6.68 -4.22
CA GLU A 90 11.39 -7.05 -3.17
C GLU A 90 11.09 -6.32 -1.85
N SER A 91 10.70 -5.05 -1.93
CA SER A 91 10.37 -4.22 -0.76
C SER A 91 9.15 -4.70 0.03
N VAL A 92 8.28 -5.52 -0.56
CA VAL A 92 7.01 -5.96 0.06
C VAL A 92 7.18 -7.33 0.70
N GLU A 93 6.85 -7.43 1.99
CA GLU A 93 6.91 -8.67 2.76
C GLU A 93 5.60 -9.46 2.67
N CYS A 94 4.46 -8.80 2.76
CA CYS A 94 3.15 -9.42 2.73
C CYS A 94 2.08 -8.44 2.21
N VAL A 95 1.09 -8.98 1.49
CA VAL A 95 -0.05 -8.23 0.93
C VAL A 95 -1.34 -8.85 1.42
N THR A 96 -2.33 -8.03 1.73
CA THR A 96 -3.71 -8.47 2.00
C THR A 96 -4.72 -7.55 1.33
N LEU A 97 -5.89 -8.09 1.00
CA LEU A 97 -7.03 -7.31 0.51
C LEU A 97 -7.87 -6.82 1.70
N PHE A 98 -8.43 -5.62 1.57
CA PHE A 98 -9.42 -5.11 2.50
C PHE A 98 -10.51 -4.35 1.75
N ASP A 99 -11.73 -4.40 2.28
CA ASP A 99 -12.93 -3.92 1.58
C ASP A 99 -13.65 -2.78 2.32
N GLU A 100 -13.21 -2.50 3.53
CA GLU A 100 -13.77 -1.43 4.35
C GLU A 100 -13.53 -0.06 3.71
N PRO A 101 -14.40 0.93 3.97
CA PRO A 101 -14.25 2.30 3.46
C PRO A 101 -12.92 2.96 3.83
N THR A 102 -12.34 2.54 4.97
CA THR A 102 -11.04 3.01 5.45
C THR A 102 -10.19 1.83 5.93
N PRO A 103 -8.86 1.96 5.96
CA PRO A 103 -7.98 0.89 6.42
C PRO A 103 -7.93 0.75 7.95
N LEU A 104 -8.76 1.45 8.72
CA LEU A 104 -8.65 1.53 10.17
C LEU A 104 -8.66 0.16 10.85
N GLU A 105 -9.63 -0.69 10.52
CA GLU A 105 -9.76 -2.01 11.12
C GLU A 105 -8.54 -2.91 10.83
N LEU A 106 -8.02 -2.82 9.60
CA LEU A 106 -6.81 -3.55 9.22
C LEU A 106 -5.58 -3.02 9.97
N ILE A 107 -5.45 -1.70 10.15
CA ILE A 107 -4.37 -1.07 10.92
C ILE A 107 -4.43 -1.51 12.38
N LEU A 108 -5.62 -1.49 13.00
CA LEU A 108 -5.83 -1.92 14.38
C LEU A 108 -5.46 -3.39 14.57
N ALA A 109 -5.85 -4.26 13.63
CA ALA A 109 -5.54 -5.69 13.68
C ALA A 109 -4.06 -5.98 13.43
N CYS A 110 -3.45 -5.30 12.46
CA CYS A 110 -2.02 -5.46 12.12
C CYS A 110 -1.09 -4.86 13.18
N ARG A 111 -1.52 -3.75 13.82
CA ARG A 111 -0.78 -3.01 14.85
C ARG A 111 0.67 -2.69 14.43
N PRO A 112 0.87 -1.94 13.34
CA PRO A 112 2.21 -1.65 12.84
C PRO A 112 3.00 -0.70 13.75
N ASP A 113 4.35 -0.80 13.70
CA ASP A 113 5.26 0.13 14.36
C ASP A 113 5.40 1.45 13.58
N VAL A 114 5.24 1.38 12.25
CA VAL A 114 5.29 2.56 11.37
C VAL A 114 4.13 2.49 10.39
N LEU A 115 3.30 3.53 10.38
CA LEU A 115 2.25 3.75 9.39
C LEU A 115 2.74 4.74 8.34
N VAL A 116 2.80 4.34 7.07
CA VAL A 116 3.27 5.19 5.98
C VAL A 116 2.16 5.45 4.98
N LYS A 117 1.97 6.72 4.62
CA LYS A 117 1.02 7.14 3.59
C LYS A 117 1.72 7.96 2.52
N GLY A 118 1.48 7.64 1.26
CA GLY A 118 2.03 8.38 0.11
C GLY A 118 1.04 9.41 -0.41
N GLY A 119 1.48 10.65 -0.56
CA GLY A 119 0.68 11.76 -1.07
C GLY A 119 0.75 12.99 -0.19
N ASP A 120 -0.10 13.96 -0.51
CA ASP A 120 -0.21 15.23 0.21
C ASP A 120 -1.09 15.08 1.46
N TYR A 121 -0.78 14.06 2.28
CA TYR A 121 -1.45 13.83 3.55
C TYR A 121 -0.76 14.60 4.65
N THR A 122 -1.55 15.21 5.52
CA THR A 122 -1.08 15.66 6.83
C THR A 122 -1.36 14.57 7.87
N ARG A 123 -0.67 14.63 9.01
CA ARG A 123 -0.85 13.66 10.10
C ARG A 123 -2.35 13.53 10.48
N GLU A 124 -3.09 14.63 10.52
CA GLU A 124 -4.51 14.69 10.91
C GLU A 124 -5.44 13.99 9.92
N THR A 125 -5.01 13.89 8.66
CA THR A 125 -5.80 13.25 7.59
C THR A 125 -5.46 11.78 7.38
N ILE A 126 -4.41 11.28 8.05
CA ILE A 126 -4.03 9.86 7.95
C ILE A 126 -4.90 9.03 8.89
N VAL A 127 -5.76 8.22 8.31
CA VAL A 127 -6.60 7.27 9.06
C VAL A 127 -5.73 6.31 9.87
N GLY A 128 -6.04 6.17 11.16
CA GLY A 128 -5.30 5.29 12.08
C GLY A 128 -4.11 5.95 12.76
N ALA A 129 -3.81 7.23 12.47
CA ALA A 129 -2.67 7.94 13.05
C ALA A 129 -2.71 7.94 14.59
N ASP A 130 -3.86 8.34 15.19
CA ASP A 130 -4.02 8.38 16.64
C ASP A 130 -3.82 7.01 17.30
N ALA A 131 -4.31 5.96 16.65
CA ALA A 131 -4.16 4.60 17.17
C ALA A 131 -2.69 4.17 17.14
N VAL A 132 -2.00 4.37 16.01
CA VAL A 132 -0.58 4.00 15.85
C VAL A 132 0.30 4.74 16.84
N GLU A 133 0.13 6.05 16.99
CA GLU A 133 0.87 6.84 17.98
C GLU A 133 0.49 6.47 19.42
N GLY A 134 -0.77 6.11 19.66
CA GLY A 134 -1.26 5.69 20.97
C GLY A 134 -0.57 4.43 21.53
N TRP A 135 -0.08 3.53 20.69
CA TRP A 135 0.75 2.41 21.13
C TRP A 135 2.25 2.60 20.94
N GLY A 136 2.69 3.85 20.69
CA GLY A 136 4.12 4.19 20.56
C GLY A 136 4.69 4.03 19.17
N GLY A 137 3.86 3.79 18.15
CA GLY A 137 4.27 3.73 16.76
C GLY A 137 4.49 5.12 16.15
N LYS A 138 4.95 5.14 14.90
CA LYS A 138 5.25 6.36 14.15
C LYS A 138 4.35 6.47 12.91
N VAL A 139 3.91 7.68 12.58
CA VAL A 139 3.15 7.99 11.38
C VAL A 139 3.98 8.88 10.45
N VAL A 140 4.07 8.52 9.18
CA VAL A 140 4.90 9.24 8.20
C VAL A 140 4.14 9.45 6.89
N ALA A 141 4.00 10.71 6.48
CA ALA A 141 3.59 11.06 5.12
C ALA A 141 4.84 11.14 4.22
N VAL A 142 4.79 10.46 3.08
CA VAL A 142 5.87 10.47 2.08
C VAL A 142 5.37 11.17 0.84
N ALA A 143 6.02 12.24 0.44
CA ALA A 143 5.70 12.94 -0.80
C ALA A 143 5.85 12.01 -2.01
N LEU A 144 4.85 12.03 -2.90
CA LEU A 144 4.92 11.33 -4.18
C LEU A 144 5.76 12.12 -5.17
N GLU A 145 6.35 11.41 -6.13
CA GLU A 145 7.13 12.06 -7.18
C GLU A 145 6.20 12.76 -8.18
N PRO A 146 6.46 14.04 -8.50
CA PRO A 146 5.67 14.77 -9.47
C PRO A 146 5.64 14.06 -10.84
N GLY A 147 4.50 14.10 -11.51
CA GLY A 147 4.32 13.52 -12.85
C GLY A 147 4.18 12.00 -12.91
N LEU A 148 4.25 11.31 -11.78
CA LEU A 148 4.06 9.86 -11.70
C LEU A 148 2.74 9.53 -10.99
N SER A 149 1.66 9.43 -11.77
CA SER A 149 0.36 8.99 -11.26
C SER A 149 -0.33 8.03 -12.21
N THR A 150 -1.20 7.17 -11.69
CA THR A 150 -2.03 6.30 -12.51
C THR A 150 -2.92 7.11 -13.46
N SER A 151 -3.45 8.25 -13.01
CA SER A 151 -4.29 9.12 -13.83
C SER A 151 -3.52 9.67 -15.04
N SER A 152 -2.31 10.18 -14.84
CA SER A 152 -1.48 10.67 -15.95
C SER A 152 -1.06 9.56 -16.92
N LEU A 153 -0.88 8.33 -16.44
CA LEU A 153 -0.64 7.18 -17.33
C LEU A 153 -1.86 6.88 -18.21
N VAL A 154 -3.05 6.85 -17.61
CA VAL A 154 -4.31 6.59 -18.32
C VAL A 154 -4.57 7.69 -19.35
N GLU A 155 -4.41 8.96 -18.99
CA GLU A 155 -4.55 10.09 -19.92
C GLU A 155 -3.60 9.98 -21.13
N ARG A 156 -2.34 9.65 -20.89
CA ARG A 156 -1.35 9.42 -21.96
C ARG A 156 -1.72 8.27 -22.89
N ILE A 157 -2.21 7.16 -22.33
CA ILE A 157 -2.66 6.02 -23.12
C ILE A 157 -3.86 6.41 -24.00
N LEU A 158 -4.83 7.14 -23.43
CA LEU A 158 -6.03 7.54 -24.16
C LEU A 158 -5.76 8.61 -25.20
N SER A 159 -4.83 9.52 -24.97
CA SER A 159 -4.44 10.57 -25.93
C SER A 159 -3.55 10.06 -27.07
N GLY A 160 -3.01 8.84 -26.96
CA GLY A 160 -2.01 8.32 -27.89
C GLY A 160 -0.67 9.06 -27.85
N ASP A 161 -0.49 9.95 -26.87
CA ASP A 161 0.74 10.73 -26.69
C ASP A 161 1.82 9.87 -26.02
N ALA A 162 2.70 9.32 -26.83
CA ALA A 162 3.82 8.52 -26.35
C ALA A 162 4.84 9.34 -25.53
N GLY A 163 4.68 10.66 -25.48
CA GLY A 163 5.61 11.58 -24.83
C GLY A 163 7.02 11.49 -25.41
N GLU A 164 7.64 12.60 -25.71
CA GLU A 164 9.07 12.60 -26.01
C GLU A 164 9.83 12.01 -24.82
N ARG A 165 10.54 10.91 -25.04
CA ARG A 165 11.46 10.33 -24.06
C ARG A 165 12.61 11.32 -23.88
N ARG A 166 12.61 12.03 -22.77
CA ARG A 166 13.80 12.74 -22.30
C ARG A 166 14.61 11.83 -21.39
#